data_f40a9ab03ee2a06557133a7207f1c772
#
_entry.id   f40a9ab03ee2a06557133a7207f1c772
#
_cell.length_a   1.000
_cell.length_b   1.000
_cell.length_c   1.000
_cell.angle_alpha   90.00
_cell.angle_beta   90.00
_cell.angle_gamma   90.00
#
_symmetry.space_group_name_H-M   'P 1'
#
loop_
_entity.id
_entity.type
_entity.pdbx_description
1 polymer ?
#
loop_
_entity_poly.entity_id
_entity_poly.type
_entity_poly.pdbx_seq_one_letter_code
_entity_poly.pdbx_strand_id
1 'polypeptide(L)'
;VFYFWLSKDYCSKILLYASTIALVIALPLTISRGAVLAVGIVGLFAILASVTTSKMAIKIVFISIFFYFVIFILSEYSTFFNKSTEVFMHRVDAANNATVGGGFKDSILLRIFNDLTEPFVDLFNHPMFAGNLGMGTNAGAKMLTGKTNFLVSETEFGRLSGEQGVIFGGGLMILRMLLAISIAIQSFRLPQEEKLLPFIICGAACIAVFQGQWAQPSVLGYAVIMVGLVMASLKQVEKPLQNDIL
;
A
#
# COMPACT_ATOMS: atom_id res chain seq x y z
N VAL A 1 4.05 14.05 1.78
CA VAL A 1 5.07 14.21 2.83
C VAL A 1 6.43 13.81 2.30
N PHE A 2 6.69 12.52 1.98
CA PHE A 2 8.00 12.03 1.52
C PHE A 2 8.57 12.83 0.35
N TYR A 3 7.75 13.11 -0.67
CA TYR A 3 8.17 13.90 -1.83
C TYR A 3 8.71 15.28 -1.43
N PHE A 4 7.95 16.05 -0.65
CA PHE A 4 8.35 17.42 -0.27
C PHE A 4 9.55 17.46 0.69
N TRP A 5 9.80 16.39 1.46
CA TRP A 5 11.02 16.28 2.24
C TRP A 5 12.26 16.05 1.37
N LEU A 6 12.11 15.34 0.26
CA LEU A 6 13.21 14.95 -0.62
C LEU A 6 13.41 15.94 -1.78
N SER A 7 12.34 16.53 -2.31
CA SER A 7 12.39 17.49 -3.41
C SER A 7 12.94 18.85 -2.96
N LYS A 8 13.26 19.67 -3.96
CA LYS A 8 13.57 21.07 -3.76
C LYS A 8 12.36 21.98 -3.95
N ASP A 9 11.21 21.41 -4.26
CA ASP A 9 10.00 22.15 -4.54
C ASP A 9 9.53 22.91 -3.29
N TYR A 10 8.98 24.10 -3.52
CA TYR A 10 8.54 24.95 -2.44
C TYR A 10 7.29 24.36 -1.75
N CYS A 11 7.43 24.11 -0.48
CA CYS A 11 6.31 23.79 0.40
C CYS A 11 6.47 24.57 1.71
N SER A 12 5.38 25.06 2.25
CA SER A 12 5.41 25.71 3.57
C SER A 12 5.97 24.73 4.62
N LYS A 13 7.03 25.12 5.30
CA LYS A 13 7.67 24.28 6.33
C LYS A 13 6.67 23.90 7.44
N ILE A 14 5.79 24.82 7.81
CA ILE A 14 4.75 24.59 8.83
C ILE A 14 3.81 23.48 8.35
N LEU A 15 3.33 23.54 7.11
CA LEU A 15 2.45 22.52 6.54
C LEU A 15 3.16 21.16 6.45
N LEU A 16 4.43 21.17 6.08
CA LEU A 16 5.22 19.92 5.97
C LEU A 16 5.41 19.25 7.34
N TYR A 17 5.78 20.02 8.38
CA TYR A 17 5.91 19.49 9.74
C TYR A 17 4.55 19.03 10.28
N ALA A 18 3.50 19.82 10.12
CA ALA A 18 2.15 19.44 10.55
C ALA A 18 1.66 18.15 9.89
N SER A 19 1.86 17.99 8.58
CA SER A 19 1.50 16.78 7.84
C SER A 19 2.33 15.57 8.28
N THR A 20 3.59 15.79 8.64
CA THR A 20 4.48 14.72 9.12
C THR A 20 4.02 14.23 10.49
N ILE A 21 3.74 15.16 11.40
CA ILE A 21 3.23 14.84 12.75
C ILE A 21 1.88 14.13 12.64
N ALA A 22 0.97 14.66 11.81
CA ALA A 22 -0.32 14.02 11.56
C ALA A 22 -0.19 12.58 11.04
N LEU A 23 0.75 12.31 10.10
CA LEU A 23 1.02 10.97 9.60
C LEU A 23 1.51 10.03 10.71
N VAL A 24 2.46 10.50 11.54
CA VAL A 24 3.02 9.70 12.64
C VAL A 24 1.93 9.35 13.67
N ILE A 25 1.06 10.31 14.00
CA ILE A 25 -0.05 10.08 14.94
C ILE A 25 -1.10 9.15 14.33
N ALA A 26 -1.43 9.32 13.06
CA ALA A 26 -2.45 8.53 12.39
C ALA A 26 -2.09 7.02 12.31
N LEU A 27 -0.82 6.67 12.14
CA LEU A 27 -0.40 5.28 11.97
C LEU A 27 -0.84 4.36 13.13
N PRO A 28 -0.50 4.62 14.39
CA PRO A 28 -0.95 3.78 15.49
C PRO A 28 -2.45 3.92 15.75
N LEU A 29 -3.05 5.11 15.48
CA LEU A 29 -4.48 5.33 15.71
C LEU A 29 -5.37 4.53 14.75
N THR A 30 -4.92 4.29 13.54
CA THR A 30 -5.68 3.45 12.58
C THR A 30 -5.74 1.98 13.02
N ILE A 31 -4.85 1.55 13.92
CA ILE A 31 -4.73 0.14 14.37
C ILE A 31 -4.68 -0.82 13.16
N SER A 32 -4.25 -0.32 12.01
CA SER A 32 -4.24 -1.03 10.74
C SER A 32 -2.82 -1.42 10.34
N ARG A 33 -2.56 -2.73 10.36
CA ARG A 33 -1.28 -3.29 9.87
C ARG A 33 -1.07 -2.99 8.38
N GLY A 34 -2.15 -3.00 7.60
CA GLY A 34 -2.10 -2.65 6.17
C GLY A 34 -1.69 -1.19 5.92
N ALA A 35 -2.13 -0.24 6.76
CA ALA A 35 -1.72 1.16 6.65
C ALA A 35 -0.22 1.33 6.94
N VAL A 36 0.30 0.66 7.98
CA VAL A 36 1.73 0.67 8.31
C VAL A 36 2.55 0.06 7.17
N LEU A 37 2.12 -1.08 6.62
CA LEU A 37 2.76 -1.71 5.47
C LEU A 37 2.77 -0.78 4.24
N ALA A 38 1.64 -0.14 3.94
CA ALA A 38 1.53 0.78 2.82
C ALA A 38 2.49 1.97 2.95
N VAL A 39 2.58 2.59 4.13
CA VAL A 39 3.54 3.67 4.40
C VAL A 39 4.98 3.15 4.29
N GLY A 40 5.26 1.95 4.79
CA GLY A 40 6.56 1.30 4.67
C GLY A 40 6.99 1.07 3.22
N ILE A 41 6.08 0.59 2.37
CA ILE A 41 6.35 0.36 0.94
C ILE A 41 6.58 1.71 0.22
N VAL A 42 5.75 2.71 0.45
CA VAL A 42 5.95 4.06 -0.11
C VAL A 42 7.30 4.65 0.37
N GLY A 43 7.65 4.45 1.63
CA GLY A 43 8.96 4.80 2.18
C GLY A 43 10.11 4.09 1.48
N LEU A 44 9.97 2.78 1.23
CA LEU A 44 10.95 1.99 0.48
C LEU A 44 11.14 2.53 -0.94
N PHE A 45 10.05 2.85 -1.65
CA PHE A 45 10.14 3.48 -2.97
C PHE A 45 10.82 4.85 -2.90
N ALA A 46 10.57 5.65 -1.86
CA ALA A 46 11.25 6.92 -1.64
C ALA A 46 12.76 6.72 -1.40
N ILE A 47 13.16 5.70 -0.63
CA ILE A 47 14.56 5.31 -0.42
C ILE A 47 15.20 4.89 -1.74
N LEU A 48 14.57 3.99 -2.48
CA LEU A 48 15.08 3.50 -3.77
C LEU A 48 15.26 4.65 -4.78
N ALA A 49 14.32 5.61 -4.81
CA ALA A 49 14.47 6.81 -5.64
C ALA A 49 15.66 7.69 -5.23
N SER A 50 16.06 7.64 -3.97
CA SER A 50 17.05 8.56 -3.38
C SER A 50 18.47 8.00 -3.32
N VAL A 51 18.65 6.68 -3.42
CA VAL A 51 19.95 5.98 -3.26
C VAL A 51 21.00 6.49 -4.25
N THR A 52 20.59 7.07 -5.35
CA THR A 52 21.49 7.56 -6.39
C THR A 52 22.14 8.91 -6.09
N THR A 53 21.68 9.62 -5.06
CA THR A 53 22.24 10.91 -4.66
C THR A 53 22.59 10.91 -3.17
N SER A 54 23.87 10.97 -2.83
CA SER A 54 24.34 10.95 -1.43
C SER A 54 23.66 12.01 -0.54
N LYS A 55 23.35 13.20 -1.08
CA LYS A 55 22.61 14.26 -0.37
C LYS A 55 21.19 13.85 0.01
N MET A 56 20.51 13.06 -0.82
CA MET A 56 19.16 12.56 -0.53
C MET A 56 19.21 11.44 0.51
N ALA A 57 20.20 10.56 0.48
CA ALA A 57 20.37 9.52 1.48
C ALA A 57 20.55 10.12 2.88
N ILE A 58 21.34 11.18 3.02
CA ILE A 58 21.51 11.90 4.30
C ILE A 58 20.17 12.47 4.78
N LYS A 59 19.36 13.08 3.89
CA LYS A 59 18.04 13.60 4.25
C LYS A 59 17.12 12.49 4.78
N ILE A 60 17.15 11.29 4.18
CA ILE A 60 16.34 10.16 4.66
C ILE A 60 16.72 9.77 6.07
N VAL A 61 18.02 9.71 6.38
CA VAL A 61 18.50 9.43 7.74
C VAL A 61 17.96 10.47 8.73
N PHE A 62 18.04 11.77 8.40
CA PHE A 62 17.49 12.82 9.25
C PHE A 62 15.97 12.72 9.41
N ILE A 63 15.23 12.42 8.34
CA ILE A 63 13.78 12.19 8.38
C ILE A 63 13.46 11.00 9.30
N SER A 64 14.19 9.91 9.18
CA SER A 64 13.99 8.71 10.01
C SER A 64 14.26 8.99 11.49
N ILE A 65 15.33 9.72 11.80
CA ILE A 65 15.64 10.17 13.17
C ILE A 65 14.54 11.07 13.71
N PHE A 66 14.04 12.01 12.90
CA PHE A 66 12.94 12.90 13.28
C PHE A 66 11.66 12.10 13.56
N PHE A 67 11.29 11.14 12.72
CA PHE A 67 10.15 10.24 12.96
C PHE A 67 10.30 9.46 14.25
N TYR A 68 11.48 8.86 14.48
CA TYR A 68 11.77 8.16 15.73
C TYR A 68 11.59 9.06 16.95
N PHE A 69 12.12 10.28 16.90
CA PHE A 69 12.02 11.24 18.00
C PHE A 69 10.58 11.69 18.28
N VAL A 70 9.77 11.90 17.23
CA VAL A 70 8.34 12.21 17.37
C VAL A 70 7.58 11.05 18.01
N ILE A 71 7.82 9.81 17.57
CA ILE A 71 7.21 8.62 18.17
C ILE A 71 7.62 8.49 19.63
N PHE A 72 8.90 8.69 19.94
CA PHE A 72 9.42 8.64 21.31
C PHE A 72 8.72 9.66 22.23
N ILE A 73 8.63 10.93 21.82
CA ILE A 73 7.94 11.97 22.59
C ILE A 73 6.47 11.59 22.79
N LEU A 74 5.77 11.19 21.73
CA LEU A 74 4.36 10.81 21.81
C LEU A 74 4.12 9.62 22.75
N SER A 75 5.03 8.67 22.77
CA SER A 75 4.94 7.51 23.66
C SER A 75 5.17 7.90 25.14
N GLU A 76 6.01 8.88 25.41
CA GLU A 76 6.29 9.32 26.77
C GLU A 76 5.18 10.20 27.35
N TYR A 77 4.64 11.11 26.56
CA TYR A 77 3.73 12.16 27.04
C TYR A 77 2.25 11.90 26.78
N SER A 78 1.87 10.93 25.94
CA SER A 78 0.49 10.67 25.58
C SER A 78 0.02 9.29 26.02
N THR A 79 -0.77 9.22 27.09
CA THR A 79 -1.43 7.97 27.55
C THR A 79 -2.36 7.38 26.49
N PHE A 80 -2.98 8.23 25.66
CA PHE A 80 -3.83 7.80 24.55
C PHE A 80 -3.00 7.15 23.43
N PHE A 81 -1.86 7.73 23.10
CA PHE A 81 -0.94 7.16 22.11
C PHE A 81 -0.38 5.81 22.58
N ASN A 82 0.02 5.73 23.86
CA ASN A 82 0.49 4.48 24.46
C ASN A 82 -0.56 3.37 24.41
N LYS A 83 -1.80 3.66 24.81
CA LYS A 83 -2.91 2.69 24.70
C LYS A 83 -3.13 2.24 23.25
N SER A 84 -3.11 3.16 22.28
CA SER A 84 -3.29 2.83 20.87
C SER A 84 -2.15 1.95 20.35
N THR A 85 -0.91 2.24 20.75
CA THR A 85 0.27 1.45 20.41
C THR A 85 0.22 0.08 21.08
N GLU A 86 -0.20 -0.01 22.32
CA GLU A 86 -0.38 -1.28 23.04
C GLU A 86 -1.43 -2.16 22.35
N VAL A 87 -2.60 -1.61 22.00
CA VAL A 87 -3.64 -2.34 21.24
C VAL A 87 -3.13 -2.78 19.87
N PHE A 88 -2.35 -1.94 19.19
CA PHE A 88 -1.73 -2.29 17.92
C PHE A 88 -0.74 -3.46 18.09
N MET A 89 0.15 -3.38 19.08
CA MET A 89 1.13 -4.43 19.38
C MET A 89 0.45 -5.73 19.80
N HIS A 90 -0.57 -5.65 20.67
CA HIS A 90 -1.35 -6.83 21.04
C HIS A 90 -2.01 -7.52 19.84
N ARG A 91 -2.51 -6.76 18.85
CA ARG A 91 -3.04 -7.33 17.60
C ARG A 91 -1.95 -7.95 16.72
N VAL A 92 -0.77 -7.37 16.71
CA VAL A 92 0.40 -7.95 16.03
C VAL A 92 0.80 -9.25 16.69
N ASP A 93 0.88 -9.27 18.02
CA ASP A 93 1.26 -10.46 18.81
C ASP A 93 0.21 -11.58 18.74
N ALA A 94 -1.07 -11.22 18.79
CA ALA A 94 -2.16 -12.18 18.61
C ALA A 94 -2.12 -12.83 17.22
N ALA A 95 -1.78 -12.08 16.20
CA ALA A 95 -1.60 -12.62 14.85
C ALA A 95 -0.33 -13.48 14.73
N ASN A 96 0.73 -13.14 15.46
CA ASN A 96 1.97 -13.92 15.51
C ASN A 96 1.76 -15.25 16.23
N ASN A 97 0.97 -15.25 17.32
CA ASN A 97 0.68 -16.45 18.10
C ASN A 97 -0.30 -17.40 17.38
N ALA A 98 -1.12 -16.88 16.47
CA ALA A 98 -2.01 -17.70 15.64
C ALA A 98 -1.24 -18.48 14.55
N THR A 99 -0.04 -18.04 14.19
CA THR A 99 0.88 -18.76 13.29
C THR A 99 1.87 -19.55 14.13
N VAL A 100 1.71 -20.85 14.15
CA VAL A 100 2.48 -21.80 14.98
C VAL A 100 4.00 -21.64 14.75
N GLY A 101 4.73 -21.14 15.74
CA GLY A 101 6.17 -21.41 15.92
C GLY A 101 7.18 -20.41 15.32
N GLY A 102 6.79 -19.25 14.81
CA GLY A 102 7.72 -18.28 14.23
C GLY A 102 7.94 -17.03 15.10
N GLY A 103 9.18 -16.51 15.11
CA GLY A 103 9.50 -15.20 15.71
C GLY A 103 8.82 -14.04 14.97
N PHE A 104 8.80 -12.86 15.59
CA PHE A 104 8.14 -11.64 15.07
C PHE A 104 8.41 -11.34 13.58
N LYS A 105 9.66 -11.52 13.12
CA LYS A 105 10.04 -11.29 11.71
C LYS A 105 9.49 -12.36 10.77
N ASP A 106 9.54 -13.61 11.19
CA ASP A 106 9.10 -14.73 10.35
C ASP A 106 7.58 -14.73 10.18
N SER A 107 6.84 -14.33 11.22
CA SER A 107 5.40 -14.27 11.19
C SER A 107 4.84 -13.19 10.25
N ILE A 108 5.39 -11.97 10.26
CA ILE A 108 4.90 -10.87 9.38
C ILE A 108 5.26 -11.15 7.94
N LEU A 109 6.51 -11.53 7.65
CA LEU A 109 6.95 -11.83 6.29
C LEU A 109 6.22 -13.06 5.74
N LEU A 110 6.12 -14.13 6.54
CA LEU A 110 5.42 -15.35 6.14
C LEU A 110 3.94 -15.07 5.86
N ARG A 111 3.28 -14.24 6.66
CA ARG A 111 1.89 -13.85 6.43
C ARG A 111 1.73 -13.05 5.14
N ILE A 112 2.61 -12.09 4.87
CA ILE A 112 2.59 -11.33 3.61
C ILE A 112 2.78 -12.28 2.43
N PHE A 113 3.72 -13.23 2.53
CA PHE A 113 3.92 -14.24 1.49
C PHE A 113 2.73 -15.17 1.36
N ASN A 114 2.13 -15.62 2.46
CA ASN A 114 0.94 -16.47 2.43
C ASN A 114 -0.26 -15.72 1.85
N ASP A 115 -0.52 -14.49 2.29
CA ASP A 115 -1.60 -13.64 1.75
C ASP A 115 -1.45 -13.40 0.23
N LEU A 116 -0.21 -13.47 -0.28
CA LEU A 116 0.09 -13.35 -1.70
C LEU A 116 0.00 -14.68 -2.46
N THR A 117 0.44 -15.79 -1.85
CA THR A 117 0.60 -17.09 -2.53
C THR A 117 -0.60 -18.00 -2.35
N GLU A 118 -1.21 -18.00 -1.16
CA GLU A 118 -2.34 -18.86 -0.83
C GLU A 118 -3.51 -18.75 -1.82
N PRO A 119 -3.93 -17.52 -2.24
CA PRO A 119 -5.01 -17.40 -3.22
C PRO A 119 -4.67 -17.99 -4.60
N PHE A 120 -3.40 -18.07 -4.97
CA PHE A 120 -2.97 -18.72 -6.21
C PHE A 120 -2.94 -20.24 -6.07
N VAL A 121 -2.55 -20.73 -4.91
CA VAL A 121 -2.57 -22.18 -4.61
C VAL A 121 -4.02 -22.66 -4.54
N ASP A 122 -4.87 -21.93 -3.85
CA ASP A 122 -6.30 -22.25 -3.70
C ASP A 122 -7.11 -21.98 -4.97
N LEU A 123 -6.60 -21.18 -5.90
CA LEU A 123 -7.32 -20.83 -7.12
C LEU A 123 -7.85 -22.08 -7.85
N PHE A 124 -7.05 -23.12 -7.95
CA PHE A 124 -7.40 -24.37 -8.64
C PHE A 124 -8.38 -25.26 -7.85
N ASN A 125 -8.61 -24.96 -6.57
CA ASN A 125 -9.63 -25.63 -5.77
C ASN A 125 -11.03 -25.05 -5.99
N HIS A 126 -11.13 -23.90 -6.67
CA HIS A 126 -12.40 -23.26 -7.00
C HIS A 126 -12.95 -23.75 -8.37
N PRO A 127 -14.25 -23.67 -8.59
CA PRO A 127 -14.84 -24.01 -9.89
C PRO A 127 -14.30 -23.09 -11.00
N MET A 128 -14.25 -23.58 -12.24
CA MET A 128 -13.80 -22.78 -13.38
C MET A 128 -14.58 -21.46 -13.51
N PHE A 129 -15.90 -21.55 -13.31
CA PHE A 129 -16.82 -20.41 -13.28
C PHE A 129 -17.59 -20.48 -11.97
N ALA A 130 -17.44 -19.47 -11.12
CA ALA A 130 -18.22 -19.35 -9.90
C ALA A 130 -19.38 -18.37 -10.14
N GLY A 131 -20.55 -18.72 -9.66
CA GLY A 131 -21.76 -17.88 -9.75
C GLY A 131 -22.00 -17.02 -8.50
N ASN A 132 -20.96 -16.70 -7.76
CA ASN A 132 -21.04 -16.09 -6.42
C ASN A 132 -20.71 -14.59 -6.42
N LEU A 133 -20.88 -13.91 -7.57
CA LEU A 133 -20.57 -12.48 -7.71
C LEU A 133 -21.29 -11.64 -6.65
N GLY A 134 -20.50 -10.82 -5.95
CA GLY A 134 -20.97 -9.93 -4.89
C GLY A 134 -21.09 -10.59 -3.51
N MET A 135 -20.94 -11.90 -3.39
CA MET A 135 -21.06 -12.60 -2.11
C MET A 135 -19.84 -12.44 -1.20
N GLY A 136 -18.71 -11.99 -1.74
CA GLY A 136 -17.48 -11.74 -0.97
C GLY A 136 -17.50 -10.43 -0.16
N THR A 137 -18.65 -9.73 -0.12
CA THR A 137 -18.84 -8.56 0.75
C THR A 137 -20.05 -8.78 1.68
N ASN A 138 -19.98 -8.24 2.90
CA ASN A 138 -21.09 -8.35 3.88
C ASN A 138 -22.41 -7.80 3.32
N ALA A 139 -22.34 -6.67 2.61
CA ALA A 139 -23.52 -6.03 2.02
C ALA A 139 -24.10 -6.89 0.89
N GLY A 140 -23.26 -7.36 -0.03
CA GLY A 140 -23.69 -8.18 -1.15
C GLY A 140 -24.23 -9.53 -0.71
N ALA A 141 -23.57 -10.21 0.22
CA ALA A 141 -24.06 -11.47 0.78
C ALA A 141 -25.44 -11.30 1.44
N LYS A 142 -25.61 -10.24 2.25
CA LYS A 142 -26.90 -9.93 2.87
C LYS A 142 -28.00 -9.64 1.87
N MET A 143 -27.70 -8.89 0.81
CA MET A 143 -28.68 -8.57 -0.24
C MET A 143 -29.07 -9.80 -1.06
N LEU A 144 -28.13 -10.70 -1.35
CA LEU A 144 -28.36 -11.86 -2.20
C LEU A 144 -28.94 -13.07 -1.46
N THR A 145 -28.53 -13.27 -0.20
CA THR A 145 -28.88 -14.49 0.56
C THR A 145 -29.67 -14.22 1.84
N GLY A 146 -29.85 -12.96 2.21
CA GLY A 146 -30.45 -12.57 3.50
C GLY A 146 -29.56 -12.83 4.72
N LYS A 147 -28.37 -13.44 4.54
CA LYS A 147 -27.42 -13.79 5.60
C LYS A 147 -26.12 -13.04 5.41
N THR A 148 -25.42 -12.79 6.52
CA THR A 148 -24.08 -12.17 6.50
C THR A 148 -22.94 -13.19 6.34
N ASN A 149 -23.24 -14.49 6.32
CA ASN A 149 -22.27 -15.52 6.04
C ASN A 149 -21.97 -15.55 4.55
N PHE A 150 -20.73 -15.28 4.20
CA PHE A 150 -20.27 -15.18 2.82
C PHE A 150 -18.94 -15.92 2.67
N LEU A 151 -18.41 -15.95 1.45
CA LEU A 151 -17.11 -16.49 1.17
C LEU A 151 -16.05 -15.75 1.99
N VAL A 152 -15.50 -16.45 2.99
CA VAL A 152 -14.58 -15.86 3.95
C VAL A 152 -13.20 -15.82 3.34
N SER A 153 -12.85 -14.69 2.75
CA SER A 153 -11.45 -14.39 2.46
C SER A 153 -11.14 -12.98 2.95
N GLU A 154 -10.10 -12.86 3.76
CA GLU A 154 -9.58 -11.56 4.20
C GLU A 154 -8.82 -10.85 3.07
N THR A 155 -8.37 -11.61 2.06
CA THR A 155 -7.61 -11.09 0.94
C THR A 155 -8.48 -10.82 -0.28
N GLU A 156 -8.14 -9.79 -1.05
CA GLU A 156 -8.86 -9.47 -2.29
C GLU A 156 -8.74 -10.58 -3.32
N PHE A 157 -7.60 -11.23 -3.40
CA PHE A 157 -7.38 -12.32 -4.35
C PHE A 157 -8.18 -13.56 -3.99
N GLY A 158 -8.25 -13.93 -2.70
CA GLY A 158 -9.12 -15.02 -2.25
C GLY A 158 -10.61 -14.71 -2.49
N ARG A 159 -11.02 -13.44 -2.34
CA ARG A 159 -12.36 -13.00 -2.71
C ARG A 159 -12.63 -13.20 -4.21
N LEU A 160 -11.69 -12.77 -5.06
CA LEU A 160 -11.84 -12.89 -6.52
C LEU A 160 -11.94 -14.35 -6.96
N SER A 161 -11.11 -15.25 -6.41
CA SER A 161 -11.18 -16.67 -6.72
C SER A 161 -12.50 -17.30 -6.28
N GLY A 162 -12.98 -16.97 -5.09
CA GLY A 162 -14.24 -17.49 -4.55
C GLY A 162 -15.49 -16.94 -5.24
N GLU A 163 -15.49 -15.66 -5.65
CA GLU A 163 -16.64 -15.05 -6.34
C GLU A 163 -16.72 -15.38 -7.82
N GLN A 164 -15.58 -15.42 -8.52
CA GLN A 164 -15.52 -15.45 -9.98
C GLN A 164 -14.93 -16.75 -10.54
N GLY A 165 -14.31 -17.57 -9.68
CA GLY A 165 -13.68 -18.81 -10.06
C GLY A 165 -12.33 -18.64 -10.75
N VAL A 166 -11.81 -19.76 -11.29
CA VAL A 166 -10.45 -19.84 -11.84
C VAL A 166 -10.26 -18.89 -13.02
N ILE A 167 -11.19 -18.88 -13.96
CA ILE A 167 -11.01 -18.16 -15.23
C ILE A 167 -11.12 -16.66 -15.04
N PHE A 168 -12.24 -16.16 -14.51
CA PHE A 168 -12.43 -14.71 -14.36
C PHE A 168 -11.66 -14.15 -13.17
N GLY A 169 -11.67 -14.84 -12.03
CA GLY A 169 -10.91 -14.44 -10.85
C GLY A 169 -9.41 -14.45 -11.09
N GLY A 170 -8.89 -15.56 -11.61
CA GLY A 170 -7.48 -15.69 -11.99
C GLY A 170 -7.07 -14.71 -13.08
N GLY A 171 -7.89 -14.55 -14.12
CA GLY A 171 -7.65 -13.57 -15.19
C GLY A 171 -7.55 -12.14 -14.67
N LEU A 172 -8.44 -11.73 -13.75
CA LEU A 172 -8.40 -10.41 -13.15
C LEU A 172 -7.19 -10.23 -12.21
N MET A 173 -6.81 -11.28 -11.45
CA MET A 173 -5.59 -11.26 -10.64
C MET A 173 -4.35 -11.01 -11.50
N ILE A 174 -4.20 -11.76 -12.60
CA ILE A 174 -3.08 -11.60 -13.54
C ILE A 174 -3.09 -10.21 -14.16
N LEU A 175 -4.25 -9.70 -14.60
CA LEU A 175 -4.37 -8.36 -15.15
C LEU A 175 -3.90 -7.27 -14.16
N ARG A 176 -4.29 -7.38 -12.91
CA ARG A 176 -3.88 -6.43 -11.85
C ARG A 176 -2.38 -6.50 -11.59
N MET A 177 -1.80 -7.71 -11.59
CA MET A 177 -0.35 -7.89 -11.47
C MET A 177 0.40 -7.24 -12.64
N LEU A 178 -0.04 -7.52 -13.87
CA LEU A 178 0.56 -6.95 -15.07
C LEU A 178 0.47 -5.41 -15.10
N LEU A 179 -0.66 -4.86 -14.66
CA LEU A 179 -0.85 -3.43 -14.55
C LEU A 179 0.11 -2.80 -13.52
N ALA A 180 0.21 -3.38 -12.32
CA ALA A 180 1.13 -2.91 -11.28
C ALA A 180 2.60 -2.98 -11.75
N ILE A 181 3.00 -4.10 -12.36
CA ILE A 181 4.35 -4.29 -12.91
C ILE A 181 4.63 -3.29 -14.05
N SER A 182 3.67 -3.08 -14.95
CA SER A 182 3.83 -2.12 -16.05
C SER A 182 4.06 -0.69 -15.53
N ILE A 183 3.26 -0.25 -14.56
CA ILE A 183 3.41 1.07 -13.92
C ILE A 183 4.77 1.18 -13.22
N ALA A 184 5.19 0.14 -12.50
CA ALA A 184 6.48 0.10 -11.83
C ALA A 184 7.63 0.21 -12.84
N ILE A 185 7.63 -0.60 -13.91
CA ILE A 185 8.68 -0.57 -14.94
C ILE A 185 8.76 0.81 -15.60
N GLN A 186 7.63 1.43 -15.96
CA GLN A 186 7.62 2.76 -16.55
C GLN A 186 8.23 3.79 -15.60
N SER A 187 7.88 3.74 -14.31
CA SER A 187 8.45 4.64 -13.30
C SER A 187 9.96 4.42 -13.10
N PHE A 188 10.43 3.17 -13.20
CA PHE A 188 11.86 2.83 -13.10
C PHE A 188 12.71 3.32 -14.26
N ARG A 189 12.14 3.40 -15.46
CA ARG A 189 12.86 3.80 -16.68
C ARG A 189 13.13 5.29 -16.79
N LEU A 190 12.55 6.10 -15.91
CA LEU A 190 12.74 7.55 -15.93
C LEU A 190 14.18 7.97 -15.56
N PRO A 191 14.65 9.12 -16.10
CA PRO A 191 15.91 9.74 -15.67
C PRO A 191 15.87 10.06 -14.17
N GLN A 192 17.03 10.01 -13.52
CA GLN A 192 17.17 10.16 -12.06
C GLN A 192 16.60 11.47 -11.52
N GLU A 193 16.76 12.56 -12.25
CA GLU A 193 16.38 13.91 -11.82
C GLU A 193 14.85 14.08 -11.76
N GLU A 194 14.10 13.33 -12.57
CA GLU A 194 12.66 13.44 -12.73
C GLU A 194 11.90 12.28 -12.07
N LYS A 195 12.63 11.29 -11.54
CA LYS A 195 12.11 10.01 -11.06
C LYS A 195 11.39 10.10 -9.72
N LEU A 196 11.72 11.10 -8.90
CA LEU A 196 11.32 11.10 -7.49
C LEU A 196 9.80 11.08 -7.30
N LEU A 197 9.07 11.98 -7.97
CA LEU A 197 7.60 12.07 -7.81
C LEU A 197 6.87 10.85 -8.37
N PRO A 198 7.09 10.46 -9.65
CA PRO A 198 6.46 9.26 -10.21
C PRO A 198 6.71 8.01 -9.37
N PHE A 199 7.92 7.87 -8.85
CA PHE A 199 8.34 6.70 -8.10
C PHE A 199 7.66 6.58 -6.73
N ILE A 200 7.54 7.69 -5.99
CA ILE A 200 6.85 7.72 -4.70
C ILE A 200 5.35 7.45 -4.87
N ILE A 201 4.73 8.07 -5.90
CA ILE A 201 3.30 7.84 -6.19
C ILE A 201 3.09 6.40 -6.68
N CYS A 202 4.02 5.87 -7.47
CA CYS A 202 3.99 4.49 -7.96
C CYS A 202 3.93 3.48 -6.80
N GLY A 203 4.66 3.69 -5.71
CA GLY A 203 4.59 2.83 -4.53
C GLY A 203 3.17 2.70 -3.98
N ALA A 204 2.46 3.83 -3.85
CA ALA A 204 1.07 3.84 -3.40
C ALA A 204 0.11 3.24 -4.44
N ALA A 205 0.31 3.56 -5.73
CA ALA A 205 -0.49 3.03 -6.83
C ALA A 205 -0.37 1.50 -6.96
N CYS A 206 0.85 0.96 -6.88
CA CYS A 206 1.11 -0.47 -6.95
C CYS A 206 0.38 -1.24 -5.85
N ILE A 207 0.39 -0.75 -4.61
CA ILE A 207 -0.33 -1.38 -3.50
C ILE A 207 -1.84 -1.36 -3.77
N ALA A 208 -2.38 -0.20 -4.15
CA ALA A 208 -3.80 -0.03 -4.40
C ALA A 208 -4.29 -0.90 -5.58
N VAL A 209 -3.48 -1.04 -6.61
CA VAL A 209 -3.79 -1.89 -7.77
C VAL A 209 -3.65 -3.36 -7.42
N PHE A 210 -2.56 -3.75 -6.76
CA PHE A 210 -2.23 -5.15 -6.53
C PHE A 210 -3.12 -5.79 -5.47
N GLN A 211 -3.22 -5.18 -4.27
CA GLN A 211 -3.95 -5.74 -3.12
C GLN A 211 -5.19 -4.94 -2.68
N GLY A 212 -5.47 -3.81 -3.31
CA GLY A 212 -6.63 -3.00 -2.94
C GLY A 212 -7.94 -3.77 -3.07
N GLN A 213 -8.81 -3.66 -2.07
CA GLN A 213 -10.14 -4.28 -2.09
C GLN A 213 -11.09 -3.48 -3.00
N TRP A 214 -11.05 -3.73 -4.29
CA TRP A 214 -11.83 -2.99 -5.29
C TRP A 214 -13.35 -3.18 -5.19
N ALA A 215 -13.79 -4.16 -4.42
CA ALA A 215 -15.21 -4.24 -4.04
C ALA A 215 -15.67 -3.06 -3.17
N GLN A 216 -14.74 -2.37 -2.52
CA GLN A 216 -15.03 -1.16 -1.76
C GLN A 216 -14.84 0.07 -2.66
N PRO A 217 -15.90 0.87 -2.91
CA PRO A 217 -15.83 2.02 -3.83
C PRO A 217 -14.74 3.04 -3.48
N SER A 218 -14.49 3.24 -2.18
CA SER A 218 -13.43 4.14 -1.69
C SER A 218 -12.03 3.66 -2.08
N VAL A 219 -11.77 2.35 -1.97
CA VAL A 219 -10.48 1.75 -2.33
C VAL A 219 -10.28 1.74 -3.85
N LEU A 220 -11.34 1.43 -4.60
CA LEU A 220 -11.29 1.50 -6.06
C LEU A 220 -11.05 2.95 -6.54
N GLY A 221 -11.78 3.92 -5.99
CA GLY A 221 -11.59 5.33 -6.31
C GLY A 221 -10.15 5.79 -6.00
N TYR A 222 -9.61 5.39 -4.86
CA TYR A 222 -8.21 5.65 -4.51
C TYR A 222 -7.24 5.04 -5.53
N ALA A 223 -7.44 3.78 -5.94
CA ALA A 223 -6.59 3.12 -6.92
C ALA A 223 -6.60 3.87 -8.28
N VAL A 224 -7.78 4.25 -8.76
CA VAL A 224 -7.94 5.00 -10.01
C VAL A 224 -7.22 6.35 -9.94
N ILE A 225 -7.39 7.10 -8.85
CA ILE A 225 -6.73 8.40 -8.66
C ILE A 225 -5.20 8.21 -8.62
N MET A 226 -4.69 7.23 -7.88
CA MET A 226 -3.24 7.01 -7.77
C MET A 226 -2.62 6.59 -9.11
N VAL A 227 -3.26 5.70 -9.86
CA VAL A 227 -2.81 5.32 -11.20
C VAL A 227 -2.84 6.54 -12.14
N GLY A 228 -3.92 7.33 -12.11
CA GLY A 228 -4.03 8.56 -12.90
C GLY A 228 -2.91 9.57 -12.59
N LEU A 229 -2.56 9.75 -11.30
CA LEU A 229 -1.47 10.63 -10.88
C LEU A 229 -0.10 10.12 -11.35
N VAL A 230 0.15 8.79 -11.30
CA VAL A 230 1.39 8.22 -11.85
C VAL A 230 1.46 8.48 -13.34
N MET A 231 0.41 8.17 -14.10
CA MET A 231 0.38 8.37 -15.54
C MET A 231 0.55 9.84 -15.92
N ALA A 232 -0.05 10.76 -15.17
CA ALA A 232 0.13 12.20 -15.38
C ALA A 232 1.58 12.64 -15.10
N SER A 233 2.19 12.13 -14.03
CA SER A 233 3.58 12.46 -13.70
C SER A 233 4.58 11.89 -14.70
N LEU A 234 4.31 10.69 -15.26
CA LEU A 234 5.12 10.12 -16.35
C LEU A 234 5.05 10.96 -17.62
N LYS A 235 3.85 11.41 -17.99
CA LYS A 235 3.65 12.23 -19.20
C LYS A 235 4.28 13.62 -19.10
N GLN A 236 4.39 14.20 -17.91
CA GLN A 236 5.06 15.47 -17.70
C GLN A 236 6.55 15.39 -18.01
N VAL A 237 7.17 14.25 -17.76
CA VAL A 237 8.58 14.00 -18.03
C VAL A 237 8.89 13.88 -19.52
N GLU A 238 7.97 13.36 -20.32
CA GLU A 238 8.15 13.18 -21.77
C GLU A 238 8.05 14.49 -22.58
N LYS A 239 7.45 15.55 -22.03
CA LYS A 239 7.19 16.80 -22.76
C LYS A 239 8.34 17.81 -22.90
N PRO A 240 9.38 17.88 -22.06
CA PRO A 240 10.39 18.94 -22.16
C PRO A 240 11.22 18.93 -23.45
N LEU A 241 11.33 17.81 -24.14
CA LEU A 241 12.18 17.67 -25.32
C LEU A 241 11.57 18.23 -26.63
N GLN A 242 10.30 18.62 -26.62
CA GLN A 242 9.60 19.04 -27.84
C GLN A 242 9.51 20.57 -28.03
N ASN A 243 9.81 21.35 -26.97
CA ASN A 243 9.71 22.82 -27.04
C ASN A 243 11.03 23.55 -27.35
N ASP A 244 12.16 22.83 -27.39
CA ASP A 244 13.46 23.43 -27.66
C ASP A 244 13.88 23.36 -29.15
N ILE A 245 12.95 22.98 -30.06
CA ILE A 245 13.21 22.84 -31.52
C ILE A 245 12.35 23.82 -32.35
N LEU A 246 11.73 24.81 -31.77
CA LEU A 246 11.06 25.92 -32.47
C LEU A 246 11.69 27.25 -32.04
#